data_0d66a029fb7fba7f08b649cf3a2ab3db
#
_entry.id   0d66a029fb7fba7f08b649cf3a2ab3db
#
_cell.length_a   1.000
_cell.length_b   1.000
_cell.length_c   1.000
_cell.angle_alpha   90.00
_cell.angle_beta   90.00
_cell.angle_gamma   90.00
#
_symmetry.space_group_name_H-M   'P 1'
#
loop_
_entity.id
_entity.type
_entity.pdbx_description
1 polymer ?
#
loop_
_entity_poly.entity_id
_entity_poly.type
_entity_poly.pdbx_seq_one_letter_code
_entity_poly.pdbx_strand_id
1 'polypeptide(L)'
;MFEHAFHIKGIIPNNEVVVAIAQKAFGKTTAMIMLLGMLVNILIARFTRFKYIFLTGHHTMYMACMLAVILATFGIGEIQTILLGAVILGVVMALFPAMLQPFTKKITDSDDFALGHFNSIGYLASALVGKYLGNSEKTTEELKVPKSLGFLRDSSVSLAITMTILFVVVGSYAGSNFVETKLSDGQNFVVYAFMQAIAFAGGVYVILAGVRMLLAEIVPAFKGIADKIVPNAIPALDCPIVFPFAPNAVIIGFFSSFIAGLVCM
;
A
#
# COMPACT_ATOMS: atom_id res chain seq x y z
N MET A 1 -14.88 -16.58 -7.84
CA MET A 1 -15.23 -17.06 -6.48
C MET A 1 -16.00 -16.02 -5.69
N PHE A 2 -15.45 -14.81 -5.40
CA PHE A 2 -16.12 -13.74 -4.67
C PHE A 2 -17.44 -13.28 -5.31
N GLU A 3 -17.47 -12.99 -6.60
CA GLU A 3 -18.70 -12.61 -7.31
C GLU A 3 -19.82 -13.62 -7.17
N HIS A 4 -19.46 -14.91 -7.18
CA HIS A 4 -20.44 -16.00 -7.03
C HIS A 4 -20.91 -16.14 -5.58
N ALA A 5 -19.99 -16.04 -4.60
CA ALA A 5 -20.28 -16.16 -3.18
C ALA A 5 -21.21 -15.03 -2.67
N PHE A 6 -20.98 -13.81 -3.11
CA PHE A 6 -21.71 -12.62 -2.62
C PHE A 6 -22.78 -12.10 -3.59
N HIS A 7 -22.98 -12.76 -4.73
CA HIS A 7 -23.93 -12.34 -5.78
C HIS A 7 -23.71 -10.92 -6.30
N ILE A 8 -22.48 -10.42 -6.24
CA ILE A 8 -22.08 -9.09 -6.69
C ILE A 8 -21.40 -9.21 -8.05
N LYS A 9 -21.88 -8.48 -9.06
CA LYS A 9 -21.27 -8.43 -10.38
C LYS A 9 -20.23 -7.33 -10.46
N GLY A 10 -19.13 -7.60 -11.15
CA GLY A 10 -18.10 -6.60 -11.46
C GLY A 10 -17.14 -6.32 -10.30
N ILE A 11 -16.99 -7.24 -9.36
CA ILE A 11 -15.92 -7.14 -8.37
C ILE A 11 -14.58 -7.24 -9.08
N ILE A 12 -13.79 -6.19 -8.99
CA ILE A 12 -12.41 -6.18 -9.44
C ILE A 12 -11.54 -6.59 -8.26
N PRO A 13 -10.83 -7.73 -8.33
CA PRO A 13 -10.24 -8.36 -7.15
C PRO A 13 -9.04 -7.61 -6.57
N ASN A 14 -8.41 -6.69 -7.33
CA ASN A 14 -7.27 -5.93 -6.86
C ASN A 14 -7.02 -4.64 -7.68
N ASN A 15 -6.19 -3.76 -7.12
CA ASN A 15 -5.84 -2.48 -7.74
C ASN A 15 -5.07 -2.65 -9.06
N GLU A 16 -4.26 -3.70 -9.20
CA GLU A 16 -3.44 -3.95 -10.38
C GLU A 16 -4.30 -4.17 -11.63
N VAL A 17 -5.44 -4.84 -11.49
CA VAL A 17 -6.39 -5.05 -12.60
C VAL A 17 -7.02 -3.74 -13.01
N VAL A 18 -7.46 -2.92 -12.05
CA VAL A 18 -8.01 -1.58 -12.31
C VAL A 18 -7.00 -0.73 -13.05
N VAL A 19 -5.76 -0.69 -12.55
CA VAL A 19 -4.66 0.06 -13.15
C VAL A 19 -4.34 -0.44 -14.56
N ALA A 20 -4.29 -1.76 -14.77
CA ALA A 20 -4.04 -2.34 -16.09
C ALA A 20 -5.12 -1.96 -17.12
N ILE A 21 -6.40 -1.93 -16.70
CA ILE A 21 -7.51 -1.50 -17.57
C ILE A 21 -7.38 0.00 -17.87
N ALA A 22 -7.16 0.82 -16.86
CA ALA A 22 -7.04 2.27 -17.03
C ALA A 22 -5.81 2.67 -17.86
N GLN A 23 -4.71 1.95 -17.73
CA GLN A 23 -3.48 2.16 -18.52
C GLN A 23 -3.70 1.99 -20.03
N LYS A 24 -4.61 1.13 -20.46
CA LYS A 24 -4.95 0.98 -21.87
C LYS A 24 -5.51 2.27 -22.47
N ALA A 25 -6.32 3.02 -21.72
CA ALA A 25 -6.95 4.26 -22.18
C ALA A 25 -6.12 5.51 -21.85
N PHE A 26 -5.48 5.53 -20.67
CA PHE A 26 -4.86 6.73 -20.09
C PHE A 26 -3.35 6.59 -19.84
N GLY A 27 -2.66 5.60 -20.40
CA GLY A 27 -1.26 5.30 -20.08
C GLY A 27 -0.31 6.48 -20.33
N LYS A 28 -0.47 7.20 -21.45
CA LYS A 28 0.31 8.39 -21.77
C LYS A 28 0.06 9.51 -20.75
N THR A 29 -1.21 9.81 -20.49
CA THR A 29 -1.63 10.84 -19.52
C THR A 29 -1.13 10.51 -18.12
N THR A 30 -1.24 9.25 -17.69
CA THR A 30 -0.72 8.74 -16.42
C THR A 30 0.79 8.95 -16.30
N ALA A 31 1.56 8.56 -17.33
CA ALA A 31 3.01 8.73 -17.35
C ALA A 31 3.43 10.21 -17.25
N MET A 32 2.72 11.09 -17.94
CA MET A 32 2.99 12.54 -17.90
C MET A 32 2.63 13.13 -16.53
N ILE A 33 1.50 12.76 -15.93
CA ILE A 33 1.11 13.18 -14.57
C ILE A 33 2.16 12.70 -13.56
N MET A 34 2.62 11.45 -13.67
CA MET A 34 3.64 10.89 -12.79
C MET A 34 4.97 11.65 -12.88
N LEU A 35 5.45 11.88 -14.10
CA LEU A 35 6.71 12.60 -14.34
C LEU A 35 6.65 14.05 -13.84
N LEU A 36 5.64 14.80 -14.26
CA LEU A 36 5.48 16.19 -13.87
C LEU A 36 5.11 16.34 -12.39
N GLY A 37 4.34 15.41 -11.81
CA GLY A 37 4.04 15.36 -10.39
C GLY A 37 5.30 15.17 -9.54
N MET A 38 6.22 14.31 -9.98
CA MET A 38 7.53 14.18 -9.33
C MET A 38 8.34 15.49 -9.41
N LEU A 39 8.34 16.17 -10.54
CA LEU A 39 8.99 17.49 -10.66
C LEU A 39 8.36 18.50 -9.71
N VAL A 40 7.03 18.55 -9.61
CA VAL A 40 6.33 19.43 -8.64
C VAL A 40 6.71 19.08 -7.21
N ASN A 41 6.78 17.79 -6.85
CA ASN A 41 7.22 17.37 -5.51
C ASN A 41 8.65 17.82 -5.22
N ILE A 42 9.59 17.68 -6.17
CA ILE A 42 10.97 18.14 -6.05
C ILE A 42 11.04 19.66 -5.88
N LEU A 43 10.24 20.42 -6.65
CA LEU A 43 10.17 21.88 -6.53
C LEU A 43 9.64 22.31 -5.17
N ILE A 44 8.57 21.65 -4.66
CA ILE A 44 8.04 21.91 -3.31
C ILE A 44 9.13 21.61 -2.27
N ALA A 45 9.80 20.48 -2.37
CA ALA A 45 10.88 20.10 -1.44
C ALA A 45 12.07 21.07 -1.52
N ARG A 46 12.40 21.61 -2.70
CA ARG A 46 13.48 22.57 -2.89
C ARG A 46 13.19 23.92 -2.27
N PHE A 47 12.00 24.48 -2.53
CA PHE A 47 11.68 25.87 -2.24
C PHE A 47 10.82 26.09 -0.99
N THR A 48 10.37 25.02 -0.32
CA THR A 48 9.56 25.13 0.90
C THR A 48 10.20 24.40 2.08
N ARG A 49 9.54 24.45 3.23
CA ARG A 49 9.91 23.69 4.43
C ARG A 49 9.58 22.18 4.34
N PHE A 50 8.79 21.78 3.35
CA PHE A 50 8.39 20.37 3.16
C PHE A 50 9.48 19.64 2.38
N LYS A 51 10.50 19.15 3.08
CA LYS A 51 11.70 18.53 2.48
C LYS A 51 11.53 17.06 2.05
N TYR A 52 10.29 16.60 1.88
CA TYR A 52 9.96 15.22 1.59
C TYR A 52 9.94 14.94 0.09
N ILE A 53 10.70 13.94 -0.33
CA ILE A 53 10.67 13.44 -1.70
C ILE A 53 10.08 12.04 -1.70
N PHE A 54 8.98 11.86 -2.40
CA PHE A 54 8.19 10.64 -2.43
C PHE A 54 8.82 9.62 -3.37
N LEU A 55 9.26 8.47 -2.84
CA LEU A 55 9.98 7.45 -3.61
C LEU A 55 9.17 6.15 -3.79
N THR A 56 7.93 6.09 -3.33
CA THR A 56 7.06 4.92 -3.49
C THR A 56 6.45 4.90 -4.90
N GLY A 57 7.20 4.37 -5.86
CA GLY A 57 6.89 4.48 -7.29
C GLY A 57 5.56 3.86 -7.71
N HIS A 58 5.20 2.67 -7.18
CA HIS A 58 3.93 2.02 -7.51
C HIS A 58 2.72 2.81 -6.98
N HIS A 59 2.80 3.40 -5.80
CA HIS A 59 1.79 4.32 -5.30
C HIS A 59 1.66 5.56 -6.18
N THR A 60 2.78 6.14 -6.59
CA THR A 60 2.80 7.29 -7.51
C THR A 60 2.09 6.96 -8.82
N MET A 61 2.34 5.77 -9.38
CA MET A 61 1.68 5.28 -10.58
C MET A 61 0.17 5.10 -10.38
N TYR A 62 -0.25 4.47 -9.28
CA TYR A 62 -1.68 4.25 -8.97
C TYR A 62 -2.43 5.58 -8.80
N MET A 63 -1.85 6.52 -8.07
CA MET A 63 -2.46 7.84 -7.89
C MET A 63 -2.50 8.63 -9.20
N ALA A 64 -1.43 8.61 -9.99
CA ALA A 64 -1.42 9.27 -11.30
C ALA A 64 -2.48 8.69 -12.24
N CYS A 65 -2.65 7.37 -12.23
CA CYS A 65 -3.68 6.68 -13.01
C CYS A 65 -5.09 7.07 -12.55
N MET A 66 -5.32 7.07 -11.25
CA MET A 66 -6.59 7.50 -10.65
C MET A 66 -6.92 8.95 -11.01
N LEU A 67 -5.95 9.85 -10.90
CA LEU A 67 -6.13 11.27 -11.29
C LEU A 67 -6.41 11.41 -12.77
N ALA A 68 -5.71 10.67 -13.65
CA ALA A 68 -5.97 10.69 -15.09
C ALA A 68 -7.43 10.31 -15.42
N VAL A 69 -7.92 9.22 -14.80
CA VAL A 69 -9.30 8.76 -15.00
C VAL A 69 -10.31 9.74 -14.45
N ILE A 70 -10.15 10.17 -13.17
CA ILE A 70 -11.12 11.07 -12.53
C ILE A 70 -11.18 12.41 -13.25
N LEU A 71 -10.02 13.03 -13.54
CA LEU A 71 -10.00 14.35 -14.19
C LEU A 71 -10.55 14.30 -15.61
N ALA A 72 -10.38 13.19 -16.34
CA ALA A 72 -10.98 13.00 -17.66
C ALA A 72 -12.51 13.02 -17.62
N THR A 73 -13.15 12.60 -16.49
CA THR A 73 -14.62 12.62 -16.36
C THR A 73 -15.19 14.04 -16.31
N PHE A 74 -14.38 15.05 -15.99
CA PHE A 74 -14.81 16.47 -16.01
C PHE A 74 -14.86 17.08 -17.40
N GLY A 75 -14.47 16.34 -18.46
CA GLY A 75 -14.50 16.84 -19.82
C GLY A 75 -13.46 17.91 -20.14
N ILE A 76 -12.44 18.09 -19.29
CA ILE A 76 -11.32 18.99 -19.54
C ILE A 76 -10.35 18.38 -20.55
N GLY A 77 -9.61 19.23 -21.27
CA GLY A 77 -8.64 18.75 -22.25
C GLY A 77 -7.48 17.96 -21.65
N GLU A 78 -6.81 17.13 -22.46
CA GLU A 78 -5.71 16.26 -22.02
C GLU A 78 -4.59 17.05 -21.31
N ILE A 79 -4.20 18.22 -21.86
CA ILE A 79 -3.15 19.07 -21.28
C ILE A 79 -3.56 19.56 -19.88
N GLN A 80 -4.80 20.03 -19.73
CA GLN A 80 -5.32 20.49 -18.44
C GLN A 80 -5.38 19.35 -17.43
N THR A 81 -5.78 18.15 -17.86
CA THR A 81 -5.77 16.92 -17.06
C THR A 81 -4.36 16.61 -16.56
N ILE A 82 -3.36 16.67 -17.44
CA ILE A 82 -1.96 16.41 -17.09
C ILE A 82 -1.45 17.47 -16.08
N LEU A 83 -1.64 18.74 -16.36
CA LEU A 83 -1.12 19.81 -15.51
C LEU A 83 -1.78 19.81 -14.12
N LEU A 84 -3.11 19.71 -14.08
CA LEU A 84 -3.85 19.67 -12.82
C LEU A 84 -3.51 18.40 -12.01
N GLY A 85 -3.48 17.25 -12.69
CA GLY A 85 -3.10 15.97 -12.07
C GLY A 85 -1.68 16.00 -11.52
N ALA A 86 -0.73 16.58 -12.26
CA ALA A 86 0.65 16.72 -11.80
C ALA A 86 0.78 17.63 -10.56
N VAL A 87 0.06 18.75 -10.53
CA VAL A 87 0.06 19.66 -9.36
C VAL A 87 -0.54 18.95 -8.15
N ILE A 88 -1.71 18.32 -8.29
CA ILE A 88 -2.36 17.59 -7.19
C ILE A 88 -1.43 16.48 -6.69
N LEU A 89 -0.88 15.66 -7.60
CA LEU A 89 0.02 14.57 -7.25
C LEU A 89 1.24 15.07 -6.48
N GLY A 90 1.94 16.09 -7.01
CA GLY A 90 3.16 16.61 -6.39
C GLY A 90 2.92 17.25 -5.02
N VAL A 91 1.81 17.95 -4.85
CA VAL A 91 1.40 18.50 -3.55
C VAL A 91 1.12 17.40 -2.53
N VAL A 92 0.35 16.38 -2.93
CA VAL A 92 0.04 15.24 -2.05
C VAL A 92 1.30 14.47 -1.67
N MET A 93 2.23 14.26 -2.61
CA MET A 93 3.51 13.62 -2.39
C MET A 93 4.40 14.36 -1.36
N ALA A 94 4.27 15.67 -1.23
CA ALA A 94 4.97 16.45 -0.22
C ALA A 94 4.24 16.50 1.12
N LEU A 95 2.91 16.66 1.10
CA LEU A 95 2.12 16.87 2.32
C LEU A 95 1.88 15.57 3.11
N PHE A 96 1.64 14.45 2.45
CA PHE A 96 1.33 13.20 3.14
C PHE A 96 2.45 12.70 4.03
N PRO A 97 3.71 12.65 3.58
CA PRO A 97 4.82 12.34 4.48
C PRO A 97 4.96 13.37 5.61
N ALA A 98 4.78 14.66 5.31
CA ALA A 98 4.87 15.73 6.31
C ALA A 98 3.85 15.57 7.44
N MET A 99 2.63 15.13 7.13
CA MET A 99 1.58 14.91 8.12
C MET A 99 1.88 13.72 9.04
N LEU A 100 2.54 12.70 8.51
CA LEU A 100 2.87 11.48 9.27
C LEU A 100 4.22 11.53 9.98
N GLN A 101 5.12 12.42 9.59
CA GLN A 101 6.47 12.48 10.14
C GLN A 101 6.54 12.54 11.67
N PRO A 102 5.68 13.30 12.38
CA PRO A 102 5.70 13.32 13.85
C PRO A 102 5.43 11.94 14.48
N PHE A 103 4.59 11.13 13.84
CA PHE A 103 4.30 9.77 14.29
C PHE A 103 5.37 8.77 13.85
N THR A 104 5.86 8.89 12.61
CA THR A 104 6.95 8.07 12.09
C THR A 104 8.19 8.21 12.97
N LYS A 105 8.60 9.45 13.26
CA LYS A 105 9.72 9.74 14.15
C LYS A 105 9.53 9.13 15.54
N LYS A 106 8.32 9.23 16.11
CA LYS A 106 8.03 8.66 17.43
C LYS A 106 8.15 7.13 17.47
N ILE A 107 7.83 6.45 16.35
CA ILE A 107 7.90 4.99 16.25
C ILE A 107 9.32 4.51 15.96
N THR A 108 10.06 5.25 15.13
CA THR A 108 11.37 4.81 14.60
C THR A 108 12.56 5.43 15.30
N ASP A 109 12.31 6.46 16.11
CA ASP A 109 13.34 7.31 16.76
C ASP A 109 14.36 7.89 15.75
N SER A 110 13.92 8.14 14.50
CA SER A 110 14.74 8.65 13.41
C SER A 110 14.01 9.69 12.55
N ASP A 111 14.77 10.65 12.03
CA ASP A 111 14.35 11.61 11.02
C ASP A 111 14.94 11.32 9.63
N ASP A 112 15.67 10.22 9.45
CA ASP A 112 16.37 9.90 8.21
C ASP A 112 15.46 9.54 7.05
N PHE A 113 14.22 9.17 7.34
CA PHE A 113 13.19 8.84 6.36
C PHE A 113 11.80 9.22 6.85
N ALA A 114 10.86 9.28 5.93
CA ALA A 114 9.44 9.50 6.18
C ALA A 114 8.60 8.37 5.58
N LEU A 115 7.35 8.25 6.01
CA LEU A 115 6.40 7.32 5.42
C LEU A 115 5.74 7.94 4.18
N GLY A 116 6.05 7.38 3.01
CA GLY A 116 5.51 7.77 1.71
C GLY A 116 4.41 6.83 1.23
N HIS A 117 3.18 7.03 1.70
CA HIS A 117 2.05 6.18 1.37
C HIS A 117 0.77 6.99 1.16
N PHE A 118 -0.03 6.67 0.12
CA PHE A 118 -1.25 7.45 -0.16
C PHE A 118 -2.42 7.18 0.79
N ASN A 119 -2.34 6.15 1.62
CA ASN A 119 -3.29 5.97 2.73
C ASN A 119 -2.90 6.78 3.99
N SER A 120 -2.09 7.83 3.85
CA SER A 120 -1.61 8.65 4.97
C SER A 120 -2.73 9.26 5.80
N ILE A 121 -3.88 9.59 5.19
CA ILE A 121 -5.05 10.09 5.93
C ILE A 121 -5.60 9.02 6.87
N GLY A 122 -5.71 7.76 6.40
CA GLY A 122 -6.14 6.64 7.25
C GLY A 122 -5.15 6.35 8.38
N TYR A 123 -3.85 6.41 8.09
CA TYR A 123 -2.82 6.25 9.12
C TYR A 123 -2.83 7.39 10.13
N LEU A 124 -3.04 8.62 9.68
CA LEU A 124 -3.19 9.76 10.58
C LEU A 124 -4.41 9.60 11.50
N ALA A 125 -5.56 9.20 10.93
CA ALA A 125 -6.76 8.93 11.70
C ALA A 125 -6.51 7.83 12.76
N SER A 126 -5.89 6.72 12.37
CA SER A 126 -5.52 5.63 13.29
C SER A 126 -4.54 6.09 14.37
N ALA A 127 -3.54 6.89 14.01
CA ALA A 127 -2.57 7.45 14.95
C ALA A 127 -3.24 8.42 15.95
N LEU A 128 -4.18 9.24 15.50
CA LEU A 128 -4.95 10.13 16.38
C LEU A 128 -5.86 9.34 17.31
N VAL A 129 -6.56 8.33 16.82
CA VAL A 129 -7.35 7.43 17.68
C VAL A 129 -6.46 6.78 18.73
N GLY A 130 -5.32 6.23 18.34
CA GLY A 130 -4.34 5.63 19.27
C GLY A 130 -3.81 6.65 20.30
N LYS A 131 -3.59 7.90 19.88
CA LYS A 131 -3.10 8.96 20.76
C LYS A 131 -4.13 9.39 21.81
N TYR A 132 -5.42 9.50 21.43
CA TYR A 132 -6.46 10.05 22.31
C TYR A 132 -7.25 9.00 23.08
N LEU A 133 -7.41 7.79 22.51
CA LEU A 133 -8.15 6.70 23.12
C LEU A 133 -7.28 5.57 23.65
N GLY A 134 -6.01 5.52 23.22
CA GLY A 134 -5.04 4.53 23.69
C GLY A 134 -4.39 4.89 25.01
N ASN A 135 -3.72 3.91 25.62
CA ASN A 135 -2.87 4.14 26.77
C ASN A 135 -1.42 4.30 26.31
N SER A 136 -0.86 5.51 26.45
CA SER A 136 0.52 5.83 26.03
C SER A 136 1.61 5.17 26.86
N GLU A 137 1.27 4.60 28.03
CA GLU A 137 2.20 3.87 28.90
C GLU A 137 2.36 2.40 28.50
N LYS A 138 1.48 1.90 27.62
CA LYS A 138 1.50 0.50 27.15
C LYS A 138 1.82 0.45 25.68
N THR A 139 2.74 -0.43 25.30
CA THR A 139 3.04 -0.72 23.92
C THR A 139 2.64 -2.14 23.53
N THR A 140 2.20 -2.31 22.29
CA THR A 140 1.91 -3.63 21.72
C THR A 140 3.15 -4.51 21.68
N GLU A 141 4.35 -3.92 21.68
CA GLU A 141 5.61 -4.65 21.61
C GLU A 141 5.95 -5.36 22.93
N GLU A 142 5.33 -4.95 24.04
CA GLU A 142 5.42 -5.65 25.34
C GLU A 142 4.55 -6.91 25.42
N LEU A 143 3.64 -7.10 24.48
CA LEU A 143 2.80 -8.30 24.45
C LEU A 143 3.68 -9.53 24.22
N LYS A 144 3.68 -10.41 25.22
CA LYS A 144 4.38 -11.69 25.15
C LYS A 144 3.61 -12.63 24.21
N VAL A 145 3.89 -12.56 22.93
CA VAL A 145 3.37 -13.55 21.97
C VAL A 145 3.99 -14.90 22.31
N PRO A 146 3.20 -15.96 22.56
CA PRO A 146 3.70 -17.30 22.80
C PRO A 146 4.70 -17.71 21.72
N LYS A 147 5.79 -18.39 22.10
CA LYS A 147 6.82 -18.82 21.15
C LYS A 147 6.25 -19.68 20.00
N SER A 148 5.18 -20.42 20.28
CA SER A 148 4.44 -21.21 19.30
C SER A 148 3.77 -20.38 18.21
N LEU A 149 3.50 -19.10 18.43
CA LEU A 149 2.94 -18.15 17.46
C LEU A 149 4.00 -17.21 16.85
N GLY A 150 5.27 -17.46 17.16
CA GLY A 150 6.38 -16.64 16.65
C GLY A 150 6.46 -16.61 15.13
N PHE A 151 6.00 -17.66 14.44
CA PHE A 151 5.94 -17.71 12.99
C PHE A 151 4.96 -16.69 12.36
N LEU A 152 3.96 -16.22 13.12
CA LEU A 152 3.04 -15.17 12.67
C LEU A 152 3.70 -13.78 12.58
N ARG A 153 4.92 -13.62 13.13
CA ARG A 153 5.70 -12.40 12.94
C ARG A 153 6.28 -12.27 11.52
N ASP A 154 6.37 -13.39 10.79
CA ASP A 154 6.67 -13.34 9.37
C ASP A 154 5.41 -12.95 8.60
N SER A 155 5.48 -11.80 7.91
CA SER A 155 4.35 -11.26 7.17
C SER A 155 3.87 -12.19 6.04
N SER A 156 4.78 -12.94 5.43
CA SER A 156 4.45 -13.86 4.34
C SER A 156 3.67 -15.07 4.88
N VAL A 157 4.07 -15.59 6.05
CA VAL A 157 3.38 -16.69 6.71
C VAL A 157 2.00 -16.26 7.19
N SER A 158 1.91 -15.10 7.86
CA SER A 158 0.62 -14.54 8.30
C SER A 158 -0.33 -14.31 7.12
N LEU A 159 0.20 -13.77 6.02
CA LEU A 159 -0.57 -13.54 4.80
C LEU A 159 -1.06 -14.86 4.19
N ALA A 160 -0.19 -15.88 4.08
CA ALA A 160 -0.56 -17.20 3.56
C ALA A 160 -1.70 -17.84 4.37
N ILE A 161 -1.60 -17.81 5.71
CA ILE A 161 -2.62 -18.36 6.60
C ILE A 161 -3.93 -17.59 6.46
N THR A 162 -3.89 -16.26 6.50
CA THR A 162 -5.09 -15.43 6.42
C THR A 162 -5.79 -15.60 5.08
N MET A 163 -5.03 -15.61 3.99
CA MET A 163 -5.60 -15.82 2.65
C MET A 163 -6.14 -17.24 2.47
N THR A 164 -5.54 -18.25 3.11
CA THR A 164 -6.08 -19.61 3.13
C THR A 164 -7.45 -19.63 3.81
N ILE A 165 -7.55 -19.04 4.99
CA ILE A 165 -8.84 -18.95 5.72
C ILE A 165 -9.87 -18.21 4.88
N LEU A 166 -9.52 -17.05 4.33
CA LEU A 166 -10.40 -16.26 3.47
C LEU A 166 -10.89 -17.04 2.27
N PHE A 167 -10.00 -17.67 1.51
CA PHE A 167 -10.37 -18.39 0.30
C PHE A 167 -11.19 -19.65 0.59
N VAL A 168 -10.92 -20.35 1.70
CA VAL A 168 -11.75 -21.50 2.13
C VAL A 168 -13.15 -21.03 2.54
N VAL A 169 -13.25 -19.94 3.31
CA VAL A 169 -14.55 -19.36 3.69
C VAL A 169 -15.34 -18.93 2.46
N VAL A 170 -14.73 -18.11 1.60
CA VAL A 170 -15.40 -17.63 0.37
C VAL A 170 -15.71 -18.77 -0.60
N GLY A 171 -14.83 -19.78 -0.70
CA GLY A 171 -15.08 -20.99 -1.49
C GLY A 171 -16.26 -21.81 -0.99
N SER A 172 -16.40 -21.88 0.33
CA SER A 172 -17.58 -22.55 0.96
C SER A 172 -18.87 -21.81 0.66
N TYR A 173 -18.88 -20.46 0.73
CA TYR A 173 -20.05 -19.66 0.36
C TYR A 173 -20.35 -19.71 -1.15
N ALA A 174 -19.35 -19.78 -2.00
CA ALA A 174 -19.53 -19.96 -3.43
C ALA A 174 -20.08 -21.34 -3.81
N GLY A 175 -19.94 -22.33 -2.91
CA GLY A 175 -20.31 -23.72 -3.11
C GLY A 175 -19.15 -24.54 -3.67
N SER A 176 -18.82 -25.65 -2.98
CA SER A 176 -17.70 -26.53 -3.35
C SER A 176 -17.80 -27.00 -4.79
N ASN A 177 -19.00 -27.45 -5.22
CA ASN A 177 -19.22 -27.91 -6.57
C ASN A 177 -18.93 -26.85 -7.65
N PHE A 178 -19.30 -25.57 -7.40
CA PHE A 178 -18.97 -24.49 -8.32
C PHE A 178 -17.45 -24.28 -8.42
N VAL A 179 -16.74 -24.26 -7.29
CA VAL A 179 -15.28 -24.08 -7.28
C VAL A 179 -14.61 -25.25 -8.00
N GLU A 180 -15.00 -26.48 -7.68
CA GLU A 180 -14.39 -27.68 -8.22
C GLU A 180 -14.64 -27.84 -9.73
N THR A 181 -15.85 -27.54 -10.22
CA THR A 181 -16.19 -27.74 -11.63
C THR A 181 -15.86 -26.54 -12.54
N LYS A 182 -15.84 -25.32 -12.00
CA LYS A 182 -15.70 -24.10 -12.82
C LYS A 182 -14.37 -23.36 -12.64
N LEU A 183 -13.66 -23.60 -11.53
CA LEU A 183 -12.45 -22.84 -11.21
C LEU A 183 -11.20 -23.71 -11.04
N SER A 184 -11.34 -24.97 -10.63
CA SER A 184 -10.21 -25.82 -10.26
C SER A 184 -10.05 -27.08 -11.10
N ASP A 185 -10.81 -27.23 -12.19
CA ASP A 185 -10.76 -28.39 -13.09
C ASP A 185 -10.91 -29.73 -12.36
N GLY A 186 -11.82 -29.79 -11.37
CA GLY A 186 -12.09 -30.99 -10.58
C GLY A 186 -11.24 -31.17 -9.32
N GLN A 187 -10.35 -30.25 -9.03
CA GLN A 187 -9.56 -30.26 -7.79
C GLN A 187 -10.45 -29.92 -6.59
N ASN A 188 -10.24 -30.58 -5.45
CA ASN A 188 -10.94 -30.29 -4.21
C ASN A 188 -10.82 -28.81 -3.85
N PHE A 189 -11.94 -28.17 -3.49
CA PHE A 189 -11.99 -26.71 -3.29
C PHE A 189 -11.09 -26.22 -2.15
N VAL A 190 -10.87 -27.01 -1.09
CA VAL A 190 -9.97 -26.62 0.02
C VAL A 190 -8.52 -26.63 -0.45
N VAL A 191 -8.13 -27.66 -1.21
CA VAL A 191 -6.78 -27.76 -1.79
C VAL A 191 -6.55 -26.61 -2.78
N TYR A 192 -7.53 -26.31 -3.63
CA TYR A 192 -7.49 -25.19 -4.55
C TYR A 192 -7.33 -23.86 -3.80
N ALA A 193 -8.16 -23.61 -2.78
CA ALA A 193 -8.08 -22.39 -1.95
C ALA A 193 -6.71 -22.24 -1.29
N PHE A 194 -6.16 -23.32 -0.75
CA PHE A 194 -4.82 -23.32 -0.15
C PHE A 194 -3.73 -23.01 -1.18
N MET A 195 -3.76 -23.64 -2.35
CA MET A 195 -2.81 -23.38 -3.43
C MET A 195 -2.86 -21.93 -3.92
N GLN A 196 -4.06 -21.37 -4.06
CA GLN A 196 -4.22 -19.94 -4.43
C GLN A 196 -3.67 -19.00 -3.35
N ALA A 197 -3.88 -19.32 -2.07
CA ALA A 197 -3.36 -18.55 -0.96
C ALA A 197 -1.82 -18.55 -0.91
N ILE A 198 -1.20 -19.71 -1.12
CA ILE A 198 0.27 -19.84 -1.18
C ILE A 198 0.82 -19.10 -2.39
N ALA A 199 0.19 -19.22 -3.55
CA ALA A 199 0.61 -18.50 -4.75
C ALA A 199 0.52 -16.99 -4.56
N PHE A 200 -0.56 -16.48 -3.94
CA PHE A 200 -0.72 -15.08 -3.60
C PHE A 200 0.36 -14.61 -2.62
N ALA A 201 0.58 -15.32 -1.52
CA ALA A 201 1.59 -14.98 -0.53
C ALA A 201 3.01 -15.00 -1.12
N GLY A 202 3.30 -15.98 -1.99
CA GLY A 202 4.56 -16.07 -2.73
C GLY A 202 4.75 -14.90 -3.67
N GLY A 203 3.72 -14.49 -4.40
CA GLY A 203 3.74 -13.29 -5.26
C GLY A 203 4.04 -12.02 -4.48
N VAL A 204 3.34 -11.83 -3.35
CA VAL A 204 3.59 -10.68 -2.45
C VAL A 204 5.02 -10.70 -1.89
N TYR A 205 5.52 -11.87 -1.49
CA TYR A 205 6.91 -12.01 -1.03
C TYR A 205 7.93 -11.58 -2.09
N VAL A 206 7.75 -12.01 -3.33
CA VAL A 206 8.63 -11.64 -4.46
C VAL A 206 8.59 -10.14 -4.69
N ILE A 207 7.40 -9.53 -4.67
CA ILE A 207 7.24 -8.07 -4.82
C ILE A 207 7.97 -7.34 -3.68
N LEU A 208 7.76 -7.73 -2.43
CA LEU A 208 8.42 -7.10 -1.28
C LEU A 208 9.95 -7.28 -1.30
N ALA A 209 10.42 -8.44 -1.74
CA ALA A 209 11.87 -8.68 -1.92
C ALA A 209 12.44 -7.75 -3.01
N GLY A 210 11.75 -7.63 -4.15
CA GLY A 210 12.13 -6.70 -5.22
C GLY A 210 12.15 -5.25 -4.77
N VAL A 211 11.14 -4.81 -4.02
CA VAL A 211 11.08 -3.45 -3.45
C VAL A 211 12.27 -3.19 -2.52
N ARG A 212 12.63 -4.15 -1.65
CA ARG A 212 13.79 -4.01 -0.76
C ARG A 212 15.10 -3.87 -1.53
N MET A 213 15.28 -4.65 -2.61
CA MET A 213 16.45 -4.56 -3.48
C MET A 213 16.52 -3.19 -4.17
N LEU A 214 15.42 -2.70 -4.71
CA LEU A 214 15.34 -1.38 -5.32
C LEU A 214 15.64 -0.27 -4.31
N LEU A 215 15.11 -0.35 -3.09
CA LEU A 215 15.36 0.62 -2.04
C LEU A 215 16.82 0.65 -1.60
N ALA A 216 17.50 -0.51 -1.58
CA ALA A 216 18.92 -0.59 -1.24
C ALA A 216 19.82 0.19 -2.23
N GLU A 217 19.39 0.32 -3.49
CA GLU A 217 20.10 1.10 -4.52
C GLU A 217 19.60 2.55 -4.62
N ILE A 218 18.28 2.74 -4.55
CA ILE A 218 17.66 4.07 -4.71
C ILE A 218 18.02 5.00 -3.55
N VAL A 219 18.05 4.52 -2.31
CA VAL A 219 18.30 5.39 -1.14
C VAL A 219 19.72 5.98 -1.16
N PRO A 220 20.79 5.22 -1.41
CA PRO A 220 22.15 5.80 -1.59
C PRO A 220 22.25 6.74 -2.79
N ALA A 221 21.69 6.36 -3.94
CA ALA A 221 21.67 7.21 -5.13
C ALA A 221 20.88 8.50 -4.87
N PHE A 222 19.76 8.39 -4.17
CA PHE A 222 18.95 9.53 -3.75
C PHE A 222 19.74 10.49 -2.87
N LYS A 223 20.48 10.01 -1.85
CA LYS A 223 21.32 10.86 -1.02
C LYS A 223 22.32 11.67 -1.84
N GLY A 224 22.98 11.04 -2.80
CA GLY A 224 23.94 11.73 -3.68
C GLY A 224 23.32 12.82 -4.57
N ILE A 225 22.09 12.65 -4.99
CA ILE A 225 21.34 13.64 -5.78
C ILE A 225 20.71 14.71 -4.88
N ALA A 226 20.14 14.30 -3.76
CA ALA A 226 19.45 15.18 -2.82
C ALA A 226 20.37 16.27 -2.27
N ASP A 227 21.59 15.94 -1.89
CA ASP A 227 22.56 16.90 -1.36
C ASP A 227 22.87 18.03 -2.35
N LYS A 228 22.76 17.79 -3.65
CA LYS A 228 23.00 18.78 -4.70
C LYS A 228 21.73 19.52 -5.12
N ILE A 229 20.60 18.82 -5.25
CA ILE A 229 19.35 19.39 -5.80
C ILE A 229 18.45 19.92 -4.69
N VAL A 230 18.26 19.15 -3.62
CA VAL A 230 17.37 19.49 -2.50
C VAL A 230 18.10 19.25 -1.18
N PRO A 231 18.85 20.24 -0.67
CA PRO A 231 19.52 20.09 0.61
C PRO A 231 18.58 19.70 1.73
N ASN A 232 19.01 18.74 2.57
CA ASN A 232 18.24 18.18 3.70
C ASN A 232 16.95 17.46 3.25
N ALA A 233 16.92 16.91 2.05
CA ALA A 233 15.78 16.12 1.60
C ALA A 233 15.64 14.84 2.42
N ILE A 234 14.38 14.52 2.77
CA ILE A 234 14.00 13.31 3.50
C ILE A 234 13.31 12.38 2.52
N PRO A 235 13.84 11.17 2.28
CA PRO A 235 13.20 10.19 1.42
C PRO A 235 11.92 9.67 2.08
N ALA A 236 10.79 9.80 1.39
CA ALA A 236 9.54 9.23 1.83
C ALA A 236 9.35 7.86 1.18
N LEU A 237 9.42 6.81 1.99
CA LEU A 237 9.50 5.41 1.60
C LEU A 237 8.21 4.67 1.96
N ASP A 238 8.02 3.49 1.37
CA ASP A 238 6.82 2.68 1.59
C ASP A 238 6.75 2.08 2.99
N CYS A 239 5.55 1.67 3.40
CA CYS A 239 5.24 1.15 4.74
C CYS A 239 6.13 -0.02 5.23
N PRO A 240 6.68 -0.93 4.40
CA PRO A 240 7.55 -1.99 4.89
C PRO A 240 8.79 -1.50 5.65
N ILE A 241 9.21 -0.24 5.44
CA ILE A 241 10.37 0.31 6.15
C ILE A 241 10.11 0.53 7.64
N VAL A 242 8.86 0.76 8.04
CA VAL A 242 8.48 0.96 9.44
C VAL A 242 8.08 -0.33 10.16
N PHE A 243 7.81 -1.41 9.45
CA PHE A 243 7.38 -2.69 10.04
C PHE A 243 8.36 -3.29 11.07
N PRO A 244 9.68 -3.24 10.86
CA PRO A 244 10.63 -3.79 11.84
C PRO A 244 10.63 -3.08 13.19
N PHE A 245 10.16 -1.84 13.25
CA PHE A 245 10.15 -1.04 14.49
C PHE A 245 8.98 -1.39 15.41
N ALA A 246 7.89 -1.98 14.88
CA ALA A 246 6.72 -2.36 15.66
C ALA A 246 6.04 -3.62 15.08
N PRO A 247 6.72 -4.79 15.09
CA PRO A 247 6.23 -6.00 14.43
C PRO A 247 4.94 -6.55 15.06
N ASN A 248 4.73 -6.41 16.37
CA ASN A 248 3.48 -6.84 16.99
C ASN A 248 2.31 -5.93 16.57
N ALA A 249 2.54 -4.60 16.49
CA ALA A 249 1.54 -3.66 16.01
C ALA A 249 1.13 -3.96 14.56
N VAL A 250 2.08 -4.35 13.71
CA VAL A 250 1.80 -4.74 12.31
C VAL A 250 0.85 -5.94 12.25
N ILE A 251 1.11 -6.99 13.04
CA ILE A 251 0.27 -8.19 13.10
C ILE A 251 -1.13 -7.84 13.60
N ILE A 252 -1.22 -7.08 14.70
CA ILE A 252 -2.51 -6.68 15.28
C ILE A 252 -3.30 -5.83 14.29
N GLY A 253 -2.63 -4.87 13.65
CA GLY A 253 -3.24 -4.01 12.63
C GLY A 253 -3.74 -4.80 11.42
N PHE A 254 -2.95 -5.78 10.96
CA PHE A 254 -3.32 -6.66 9.86
C PHE A 254 -4.61 -7.45 10.18
N PHE A 255 -4.65 -8.15 11.32
CA PHE A 255 -5.85 -8.91 11.72
C PHE A 255 -7.05 -8.02 11.99
N SER A 256 -6.86 -6.85 12.60
CA SER A 256 -7.94 -5.88 12.84
C SER A 256 -8.53 -5.38 11.52
N SER A 257 -7.68 -5.03 10.55
CA SER A 257 -8.11 -4.59 9.23
C SER A 257 -8.82 -5.70 8.47
N PHE A 258 -8.33 -6.94 8.58
CA PHE A 258 -8.95 -8.10 7.96
C PHE A 258 -10.35 -8.37 8.51
N ILE A 259 -10.51 -8.37 9.85
CA ILE A 259 -11.81 -8.56 10.51
C ILE A 259 -12.76 -7.42 10.13
N ALA A 260 -12.29 -6.16 10.16
CA ALA A 260 -13.10 -5.02 9.75
C ALA A 260 -13.54 -5.15 8.28
N GLY A 261 -12.66 -5.59 7.40
CA GLY A 261 -12.99 -5.85 6.00
C GLY A 261 -14.08 -6.90 5.83
N LEU A 262 -14.01 -8.01 6.58
CA LEU A 262 -15.07 -9.04 6.58
C LEU A 262 -16.41 -8.52 7.09
N VAL A 263 -16.41 -7.66 8.11
CA VAL A 263 -17.65 -7.06 8.65
C VAL A 263 -18.28 -6.08 7.68
N CYS A 264 -17.48 -5.40 6.85
CA CYS A 264 -17.96 -4.43 5.85
C CYS A 264 -18.39 -5.07 4.52
N MET A 265 -18.14 -6.36 4.32
CA MET A 265 -18.60 -7.13 3.16
C MET A 265 -20.03 -7.58 3.31
#